data_e2cabec26b901926185ad5d914ca36d6
#
_entry.id   e2cabec26b901926185ad5d914ca36d6
#
_cell.length_a   1.000
_cell.length_b   1.000
_cell.length_c   1.000
_cell.angle_alpha   90.00
_cell.angle_beta   90.00
_cell.angle_gamma   90.00
#
_symmetry.space_group_name_H-M   'P 1'
#
loop_
_entity.id
_entity.type
_entity.pdbx_description
1 polymer ?
#
loop_
_entity_poly.entity_id
_entity_poly.type
_entity_poly.pdbx_seq_one_letter_code
_entity_poly.pdbx_strand_id
1 'polypeptide(L)'
;MRGSRTSRLPRLVLPSLVLATALSGCAVVDPHNIIGRIYVAPPLADTPVPTIGGDSWKREALNYVWRTINEKYYDPKLNGVDWIAVRAKYEPLLLATKTDDDYWEQLDKMTGELKDSHTRVQSPKQVAQQRDNEAHSLGFTFQELDGGLMVTGVNADSDAYWAGVRAGMVIKTINDEPALTLYRRLISEARDSSTAWARSRGALRKISGGEIDTKVDMTFIRADGEDNREADNAHEITATLKRRAFKTPPDFIQRVLPSGFGYIRFSNFIGSLEGKILRAVDEMKTTPGMIIDLRNNGGGSLSMSEQLITKFLSDKTKGTKILTRTGKAPSLFFIETTRLEPELNGSKANAYTQPLVILTNQNSASASEVFSATLQDLGRATIIGGRSCGCLLGYMGYADVPGGGQLAYSEMGFITPKGKRVEGEGVTPDVELVLAKADIMLNRDRALEAAVTFLQHKTAAKKLATSSTDGAK
;
A
#
# COMPACT_ATOMS: atom_id res chain seq x y z
N MET A 1 32.59 39.37 -63.31
CA MET A 1 33.27 38.58 -62.30
C MET A 1 32.85 39.06 -60.91
N ARG A 2 31.92 38.37 -60.23
CA ARG A 2 31.37 38.81 -58.98
C ARG A 2 31.81 37.85 -57.88
N GLY A 3 32.62 38.37 -56.93
CA GLY A 3 33.05 37.61 -55.74
C GLY A 3 31.99 37.66 -54.61
N SER A 4 31.63 36.48 -54.15
CA SER A 4 30.72 36.33 -52.99
C SER A 4 31.48 36.46 -51.69
N ARG A 5 31.08 37.42 -50.86
CA ARG A 5 31.54 37.56 -49.46
C ARG A 5 30.66 36.69 -48.57
N THR A 6 31.23 35.68 -47.96
CA THR A 6 30.62 34.94 -46.88
C THR A 6 30.86 35.67 -45.57
N SER A 7 29.82 36.19 -44.96
CA SER A 7 29.82 36.77 -43.59
C SER A 7 29.79 35.66 -42.54
N ARG A 8 30.85 35.54 -41.77
CA ARG A 8 30.89 34.69 -40.54
C ARG A 8 30.22 35.46 -39.41
N LEU A 9 29.13 34.91 -38.87
CA LEU A 9 28.52 35.32 -37.62
C LEU A 9 29.41 34.91 -36.44
N PRO A 10 29.59 35.76 -35.41
CA PRO A 10 30.37 35.40 -34.23
C PRO A 10 29.57 34.40 -33.35
N ARG A 11 30.25 33.33 -32.94
CA ARG A 11 29.77 32.42 -31.92
C ARG A 11 29.65 33.18 -30.59
N LEU A 12 28.43 33.37 -30.10
CA LEU A 12 28.18 33.79 -28.76
C LEU A 12 28.62 32.65 -27.81
N VAL A 13 29.67 32.88 -27.07
CA VAL A 13 30.05 32.09 -25.91
C VAL A 13 29.11 32.55 -24.75
N LEU A 14 28.07 31.79 -24.46
CA LEU A 14 27.31 31.99 -23.23
C LEU A 14 28.21 31.61 -22.04
N PRO A 15 28.35 32.47 -21.05
CA PRO A 15 29.23 32.19 -19.93
C PRO A 15 28.58 31.11 -19.03
N SER A 16 29.40 30.15 -18.62
CA SER A 16 29.08 29.05 -17.67
C SER A 16 28.58 29.49 -16.28
N LEU A 17 28.35 30.78 -16.10
CA LEU A 17 27.89 31.38 -14.84
C LEU A 17 26.36 31.25 -14.65
N VAL A 18 25.58 30.93 -15.69
CA VAL A 18 24.12 30.81 -15.60
C VAL A 18 23.71 29.45 -15.01
N LEU A 19 24.58 28.44 -15.04
CA LEU A 19 24.25 27.10 -14.54
C LEU A 19 24.40 26.99 -13.00
N ALA A 20 25.25 27.81 -12.37
CA ALA A 20 25.45 27.77 -10.91
C ALA A 20 24.33 28.50 -10.15
N THR A 21 23.68 29.49 -10.76
CA THR A 21 22.54 30.19 -10.15
C THR A 21 21.21 29.43 -10.31
N ALA A 22 21.10 28.50 -11.27
CA ALA A 22 19.94 27.64 -11.44
C ALA A 22 19.79 26.60 -10.32
N LEU A 23 20.90 26.10 -9.76
CA LEU A 23 20.87 25.09 -8.68
C LEU A 23 20.45 25.65 -7.32
N SER A 24 20.74 26.92 -7.03
CA SER A 24 20.25 27.59 -5.82
C SER A 24 18.79 28.04 -5.94
N GLY A 25 18.27 28.25 -7.14
CA GLY A 25 16.88 28.56 -7.41
C GLY A 25 15.93 27.36 -7.21
N CYS A 26 16.41 26.14 -7.46
CA CYS A 26 15.58 24.92 -7.32
C CYS A 26 15.09 24.70 -5.87
N ALA A 27 15.92 25.00 -4.86
CA ALA A 27 15.52 24.83 -3.45
C ALA A 27 14.44 25.83 -3.00
N VAL A 28 14.32 26.97 -3.69
CA VAL A 28 13.28 27.96 -3.39
C VAL A 28 11.98 27.65 -4.16
N VAL A 29 12.10 27.06 -5.35
CA VAL A 29 10.97 26.79 -6.26
C VAL A 29 10.37 25.41 -6.00
N ASP A 30 11.18 24.44 -5.60
CA ASP A 30 10.77 23.08 -5.24
C ASP A 30 11.42 22.65 -3.90
N PRO A 31 10.98 23.24 -2.78
CA PRO A 31 11.59 22.98 -1.47
C PRO A 31 11.46 21.52 -1.02
N HIS A 32 10.54 20.77 -1.60
CA HIS A 32 10.31 19.36 -1.31
C HIS A 32 10.97 18.42 -2.33
N ASN A 33 11.68 18.96 -3.32
CA ASN A 33 12.26 18.20 -4.43
C ASN A 33 11.24 17.27 -5.11
N ILE A 34 10.02 17.75 -5.31
CA ILE A 34 8.91 17.00 -5.91
C ILE A 34 9.26 16.59 -7.34
N ILE A 35 9.80 17.52 -8.12
CA ILE A 35 10.21 17.25 -9.51
C ILE A 35 11.27 16.16 -9.55
N GLY A 36 12.31 16.27 -8.71
CA GLY A 36 13.38 15.27 -8.65
C GLY A 36 12.90 13.88 -8.24
N ARG A 37 11.81 13.79 -7.46
CA ARG A 37 11.24 12.52 -7.01
C ARG A 37 10.19 11.94 -7.97
N ILE A 38 9.45 12.78 -8.69
CA ILE A 38 8.43 12.34 -9.66
C ILE A 38 9.06 12.05 -11.02
N TYR A 39 10.05 12.84 -11.41
CA TYR A 39 10.70 12.77 -12.72
C TYR A 39 12.12 12.18 -12.68
N VAL A 40 12.46 11.40 -11.65
CA VAL A 40 13.65 10.55 -11.77
C VAL A 40 13.39 9.63 -12.97
N ALA A 41 13.94 10.01 -14.12
CA ALA A 41 14.03 9.10 -15.25
C ALA A 41 14.69 7.82 -14.70
N PRO A 42 14.14 6.64 -14.98
CA PRO A 42 14.83 5.41 -14.59
C PRO A 42 16.26 5.53 -15.12
N PRO A 43 17.30 5.28 -14.31
CA PRO A 43 18.65 5.17 -14.84
C PRO A 43 18.56 4.23 -16.04
N LEU A 44 19.17 4.62 -17.14
CA LEU A 44 19.28 3.75 -18.31
C LEU A 44 19.80 2.40 -17.82
N ALA A 45 19.23 1.32 -18.30
CA ALA A 45 19.48 -0.05 -17.82
C ALA A 45 20.99 -0.43 -17.76
N ASP A 46 21.82 0.31 -18.45
CA ASP A 46 23.26 0.12 -18.59
C ASP A 46 24.11 1.15 -17.81
N THR A 47 23.50 1.97 -16.93
CA THR A 47 24.32 2.81 -16.06
C THR A 47 24.84 1.93 -14.91
N PRO A 48 26.16 1.62 -14.87
CA PRO A 48 26.71 0.87 -13.74
C PRO A 48 26.37 1.67 -12.48
N VAL A 49 25.76 0.99 -11.49
CA VAL A 49 25.68 1.55 -10.13
C VAL A 49 27.12 1.92 -9.77
N PRO A 50 27.43 3.18 -9.44
CA PRO A 50 28.78 3.55 -9.10
C PRO A 50 29.20 2.68 -7.93
N THR A 51 30.10 1.74 -8.15
CA THR A 51 30.79 1.03 -7.08
C THR A 51 31.74 2.07 -6.49
N ILE A 52 31.23 2.87 -5.55
CA ILE A 52 32.06 3.74 -4.75
C ILE A 52 32.90 2.79 -3.89
N GLY A 53 34.16 2.63 -4.28
CA GLY A 53 35.08 1.75 -3.58
C GLY A 53 35.26 2.19 -2.13
N GLY A 54 35.06 1.26 -1.18
CA GLY A 54 35.18 1.49 0.25
C GLY A 54 33.86 1.80 0.96
N ASP A 55 33.86 1.81 2.29
CA ASP A 55 32.68 1.99 3.14
C ASP A 55 32.20 3.46 3.27
N SER A 56 32.77 4.41 2.51
CA SER A 56 32.40 5.83 2.58
C SER A 56 30.91 6.06 2.27
N TRP A 57 30.36 5.38 1.27
CA TRP A 57 28.96 5.50 0.89
C TRP A 57 28.00 5.06 2.01
N LYS A 58 28.39 4.09 2.84
CA LYS A 58 27.58 3.62 3.98
C LYS A 58 27.35 4.75 4.98
N ARG A 59 28.40 5.49 5.30
CA ARG A 59 28.29 6.65 6.20
C ARG A 59 27.53 7.80 5.56
N GLU A 60 27.71 8.03 4.27
CA GLU A 60 26.97 9.04 3.53
C GLU A 60 25.46 8.68 3.46
N ALA A 61 25.12 7.42 3.20
CA ALA A 61 23.75 6.93 3.17
C ALA A 61 23.06 7.07 4.54
N LEU A 62 23.74 6.64 5.62
CA LEU A 62 23.25 6.85 6.99
C LEU A 62 22.99 8.34 7.28
N ASN A 63 23.95 9.21 6.97
CA ASN A 63 23.83 10.65 7.20
C ASN A 63 22.66 11.24 6.40
N TYR A 64 22.53 10.85 5.14
CA TYR A 64 21.46 11.30 4.26
C TYR A 64 20.07 10.89 4.80
N VAL A 65 19.87 9.60 5.09
CA VAL A 65 18.60 9.07 5.59
C VAL A 65 18.24 9.69 6.93
N TRP A 66 19.19 9.71 7.88
CA TRP A 66 18.96 10.25 9.21
C TRP A 66 18.58 11.73 9.15
N ARG A 67 19.34 12.56 8.40
CA ARG A 67 19.10 14.00 8.25
C ARG A 67 17.76 14.26 7.55
N THR A 68 17.48 13.57 6.45
CA THR A 68 16.25 13.76 5.70
C THR A 68 15.02 13.51 6.57
N ILE A 69 15.02 12.44 7.34
CA ILE A 69 13.92 12.14 8.27
C ILE A 69 13.86 13.21 9.37
N ASN A 70 14.99 13.53 10.00
CA ASN A 70 15.04 14.53 11.06
C ASN A 70 14.49 15.90 10.64
N GLU A 71 14.74 16.31 9.40
CA GLU A 71 14.37 17.63 8.89
C GLU A 71 13.00 17.67 8.19
N LYS A 72 12.55 16.56 7.58
CA LYS A 72 11.42 16.55 6.63
C LYS A 72 10.26 15.65 7.00
N TYR A 73 10.40 14.78 8.00
CA TYR A 73 9.29 13.95 8.46
C TYR A 73 8.08 14.80 8.90
N TYR A 74 6.86 14.40 8.59
CA TYR A 74 5.65 15.21 8.78
C TYR A 74 5.40 15.64 10.23
N ASP A 75 5.74 14.78 11.20
CA ASP A 75 5.65 15.09 12.62
C ASP A 75 7.00 15.61 13.14
N PRO A 76 7.11 16.87 13.56
CA PRO A 76 8.35 17.41 14.12
C PRO A 76 8.83 16.69 15.38
N LYS A 77 7.94 15.96 16.07
CA LYS A 77 8.26 15.12 17.24
C LYS A 77 8.67 13.69 16.86
N LEU A 78 8.72 13.36 15.57
CA LEU A 78 9.12 12.05 15.05
C LEU A 78 8.36 10.88 15.71
N ASN A 79 7.04 11.01 15.87
CA ASN A 79 6.19 10.08 16.61
C ASN A 79 6.63 9.84 18.07
N GLY A 80 7.34 10.82 18.68
CA GLY A 80 7.88 10.73 20.04
C GLY A 80 9.18 9.95 20.17
N VAL A 81 9.83 9.62 19.05
CA VAL A 81 11.08 8.87 19.01
C VAL A 81 12.28 9.81 19.24
N ASP A 82 13.18 9.44 20.16
CA ASP A 82 14.49 10.07 20.27
C ASP A 82 15.39 9.66 19.08
N TRP A 83 15.33 10.47 18.03
CA TRP A 83 16.02 10.18 16.77
C TRP A 83 17.55 10.28 16.88
N ILE A 84 18.06 11.02 17.88
CA ILE A 84 19.49 11.08 18.21
C ILE A 84 19.93 9.75 18.82
N ALA A 85 19.17 9.25 19.79
CA ALA A 85 19.44 7.93 20.38
C ALA A 85 19.33 6.79 19.36
N VAL A 86 18.37 6.87 18.43
CA VAL A 86 18.27 5.92 17.31
C VAL A 86 19.54 5.92 16.47
N ARG A 87 20.07 7.09 16.10
CA ARG A 87 21.33 7.16 15.39
C ARG A 87 22.47 6.49 16.16
N ALA A 88 22.62 6.86 17.44
CA ALA A 88 23.68 6.30 18.28
C ALA A 88 23.61 4.78 18.40
N LYS A 89 22.39 4.21 18.41
CA LYS A 89 22.15 2.75 18.40
C LYS A 89 22.56 2.11 17.09
N TYR A 90 22.17 2.69 15.94
CA TYR A 90 22.31 2.03 14.64
C TYR A 90 23.63 2.31 13.93
N GLU A 91 24.28 3.45 14.15
CA GLU A 91 25.53 3.79 13.46
C GLU A 91 26.62 2.71 13.62
N PRO A 92 26.95 2.19 14.84
CA PRO A 92 27.92 1.13 14.98
C PRO A 92 27.48 -0.18 14.32
N LEU A 93 26.18 -0.52 14.34
CA LEU A 93 25.63 -1.74 13.72
C LEU A 93 25.75 -1.67 12.20
N LEU A 94 25.44 -0.53 11.60
CA LEU A 94 25.52 -0.29 10.16
C LEU A 94 26.96 -0.38 9.65
N LEU A 95 27.90 0.25 10.37
CA LEU A 95 29.29 0.27 9.97
C LEU A 95 30.01 -1.08 10.21
N ALA A 96 29.43 -1.97 11.01
CA ALA A 96 29.94 -3.31 11.26
C ALA A 96 29.40 -4.38 10.28
N THR A 97 28.46 -4.02 9.40
CA THR A 97 27.89 -4.97 8.43
C THR A 97 28.93 -5.45 7.44
N LYS A 98 28.89 -6.76 7.15
CA LYS A 98 29.84 -7.39 6.24
C LYS A 98 29.40 -7.37 4.78
N THR A 99 28.10 -7.33 4.55
CA THR A 99 27.49 -7.30 3.20
C THR A 99 26.68 -6.04 3.01
N ASP A 100 26.50 -5.64 1.76
CA ASP A 100 25.64 -4.50 1.42
C ASP A 100 24.17 -4.82 1.70
N ASP A 101 23.73 -6.06 1.51
CA ASP A 101 22.37 -6.50 1.82
C ASP A 101 22.08 -6.33 3.33
N ASP A 102 23.00 -6.74 4.21
CA ASP A 102 22.89 -6.53 5.66
C ASP A 102 22.82 -5.04 6.00
N TYR A 103 23.63 -4.22 5.32
CA TYR A 103 23.62 -2.75 5.52
C TYR A 103 22.25 -2.16 5.23
N TRP A 104 21.68 -2.45 4.06
CA TRP A 104 20.38 -1.95 3.65
C TRP A 104 19.26 -2.44 4.57
N GLU A 105 19.32 -3.70 5.01
CA GLU A 105 18.35 -4.23 5.98
C GLU A 105 18.44 -3.50 7.34
N GLN A 106 19.64 -3.24 7.84
CA GLN A 106 19.81 -2.49 9.09
C GLN A 106 19.40 -1.03 8.96
N LEU A 107 19.66 -0.40 7.80
CA LEU A 107 19.23 0.97 7.54
C LEU A 107 17.70 1.08 7.46
N ASP A 108 17.04 0.10 6.86
CA ASP A 108 15.56 0.02 6.87
C ASP A 108 15.02 -0.24 8.29
N LYS A 109 15.67 -1.09 9.09
CA LYS A 109 15.32 -1.29 10.52
C LYS A 109 15.43 0.01 11.32
N MET A 110 16.43 0.82 11.08
CA MET A 110 16.56 2.15 11.71
C MET A 110 15.34 3.03 11.41
N THR A 111 14.86 3.05 10.17
CA THR A 111 13.66 3.82 9.82
C THR A 111 12.40 3.25 10.48
N GLY A 112 12.37 1.97 10.75
CA GLY A 112 11.28 1.28 11.44
C GLY A 112 11.03 1.75 12.87
N GLU A 113 12.04 2.32 13.55
CA GLU A 113 11.88 2.89 14.91
C GLU A 113 10.77 3.97 14.97
N LEU A 114 10.47 4.63 13.84
CA LEU A 114 9.35 5.57 13.72
C LEU A 114 7.98 4.90 13.79
N LYS A 115 7.90 3.56 13.72
CA LYS A 115 6.65 2.79 13.65
C LYS A 115 5.73 3.28 12.53
N ASP A 116 6.32 3.52 11.36
CA ASP A 116 5.69 4.06 10.17
C ASP A 116 5.96 3.15 8.98
N SER A 117 4.90 2.59 8.40
CA SER A 117 4.98 1.66 7.26
C SER A 117 5.36 2.34 5.95
N HIS A 118 5.20 3.66 5.85
CA HIS A 118 5.51 4.44 4.65
C HIS A 118 6.95 4.96 4.64
N THR A 119 7.57 5.17 5.81
CA THR A 119 8.98 5.58 5.92
C THR A 119 9.87 4.34 5.88
N ARG A 120 10.54 4.12 4.75
CA ARG A 120 11.35 2.92 4.50
C ARG A 120 12.50 3.19 3.57
N VAL A 121 13.55 2.40 3.70
CA VAL A 121 14.68 2.36 2.76
C VAL A 121 14.55 1.13 1.87
N GLN A 122 14.80 1.30 0.59
CA GLN A 122 14.89 0.22 -0.38
C GLN A 122 16.34 0.05 -0.83
N SER A 123 16.83 -1.18 -0.86
CA SER A 123 18.12 -1.49 -1.46
C SER A 123 18.10 -1.33 -2.98
N PRO A 124 19.25 -1.18 -3.66
CA PRO A 124 19.32 -1.13 -5.12
C PRO A 124 18.62 -2.33 -5.78
N LYS A 125 18.74 -3.50 -5.18
CA LYS A 125 18.08 -4.73 -5.64
C LYS A 125 16.55 -4.64 -5.56
N GLN A 126 16.00 -4.10 -4.46
CA GLN A 126 14.56 -3.90 -4.31
C GLN A 126 14.04 -2.82 -5.28
N VAL A 127 14.82 -1.77 -5.51
CA VAL A 127 14.51 -0.73 -6.50
C VAL A 127 14.43 -1.31 -7.92
N ALA A 128 15.37 -2.18 -8.29
CA ALA A 128 15.34 -2.88 -9.60
C ALA A 128 14.10 -3.77 -9.74
N GLN A 129 13.79 -4.60 -8.72
CA GLN A 129 12.61 -5.46 -8.73
C GLN A 129 11.29 -4.68 -8.87
N GLN A 130 11.20 -3.51 -8.22
CA GLN A 130 10.00 -2.68 -8.31
C GLN A 130 9.79 -2.08 -9.71
N ARG A 131 10.85 -1.80 -10.45
CA ARG A 131 10.75 -1.29 -11.83
C ARG A 131 10.13 -2.28 -12.79
N ASP A 132 10.46 -3.56 -12.64
CA ASP A 132 9.98 -4.61 -13.54
C ASP A 132 8.51 -4.95 -13.31
N ASN A 133 7.89 -4.38 -12.26
CA ASN A 133 6.50 -4.63 -11.84
C ASN A 133 6.20 -6.13 -11.71
N GLU A 134 7.20 -6.90 -11.29
CA GLU A 134 7.14 -8.33 -11.12
C GLU A 134 7.17 -8.70 -9.63
N ALA A 135 6.24 -9.52 -9.20
CA ALA A 135 6.26 -10.10 -7.87
C ALA A 135 6.98 -11.45 -7.93
N HIS A 136 8.17 -11.52 -7.34
CA HIS A 136 8.89 -12.78 -7.21
C HIS A 136 8.32 -13.55 -6.02
N SER A 137 7.65 -14.65 -6.26
CA SER A 137 6.99 -15.42 -5.20
C SER A 137 6.91 -16.91 -5.52
N LEU A 138 6.45 -17.69 -4.52
CA LEU A 138 6.15 -19.12 -4.66
C LEU A 138 4.79 -19.37 -5.35
N GLY A 139 4.05 -18.33 -5.72
CA GLY A 139 2.79 -18.43 -6.45
C GLY A 139 1.58 -18.79 -5.60
N PHE A 140 1.65 -18.62 -4.29
CA PHE A 140 0.50 -18.74 -3.40
C PHE A 140 0.54 -17.69 -2.29
N THR A 141 -0.62 -17.43 -1.70
CA THR A 141 -0.80 -16.53 -0.56
C THR A 141 -1.17 -17.34 0.68
N PHE A 142 -0.74 -16.88 1.84
CA PHE A 142 -1.01 -17.52 3.13
C PHE A 142 -1.02 -16.49 4.25
N GLN A 143 -1.64 -16.83 5.35
CA GLN A 143 -1.63 -16.03 6.57
C GLN A 143 -1.76 -16.92 7.81
N GLU A 144 -1.44 -16.38 8.98
CA GLU A 144 -1.68 -17.07 10.24
C GLU A 144 -3.19 -17.08 10.54
N LEU A 145 -3.76 -18.29 10.66
CA LEU A 145 -5.15 -18.55 11.05
C LEU A 145 -5.15 -19.76 11.99
N ASP A 146 -5.88 -19.64 13.11
CA ASP A 146 -6.04 -20.70 14.10
C ASP A 146 -4.72 -21.36 14.55
N GLY A 147 -3.65 -20.54 14.67
CA GLY A 147 -2.34 -21.00 15.13
C GLY A 147 -1.52 -21.74 14.09
N GLY A 148 -1.87 -21.69 12.80
CA GLY A 148 -1.13 -22.23 11.68
C GLY A 148 -0.97 -21.26 10.52
N LEU A 149 0.02 -21.49 9.65
CA LEU A 149 0.14 -20.74 8.40
C LEU A 149 -0.71 -21.40 7.33
N MET A 150 -1.91 -20.87 7.10
CA MET A 150 -2.88 -21.42 6.17
C MET A 150 -2.77 -20.79 4.79
N VAL A 151 -2.74 -21.61 3.75
CA VAL A 151 -2.82 -21.16 2.34
C VAL A 151 -4.19 -20.56 2.07
N THR A 152 -4.22 -19.32 1.60
CA THR A 152 -5.47 -18.58 1.33
C THR A 152 -5.80 -18.46 -0.15
N GLY A 153 -4.82 -18.72 -1.03
CA GLY A 153 -5.01 -18.71 -2.47
C GLY A 153 -3.77 -19.25 -3.19
N VAL A 154 -3.97 -19.86 -4.35
CA VAL A 154 -2.91 -20.44 -5.17
C VAL A 154 -3.08 -19.98 -6.62
N ASN A 155 -2.00 -19.50 -7.23
CA ASN A 155 -1.98 -19.16 -8.64
C ASN A 155 -1.93 -20.44 -9.47
N ALA A 156 -2.84 -20.59 -10.43
CA ALA A 156 -2.94 -21.79 -11.27
C ALA A 156 -1.68 -22.06 -12.12
N ASP A 157 -0.89 -21.02 -12.40
CA ASP A 157 0.35 -21.12 -13.19
C ASP A 157 1.59 -21.37 -12.32
N SER A 158 1.43 -21.66 -11.01
CA SER A 158 2.54 -21.83 -10.08
C SER A 158 2.94 -23.30 -9.89
N ASP A 159 4.22 -23.52 -9.53
CA ASP A 159 4.70 -24.84 -9.13
C ASP A 159 3.89 -25.39 -7.94
N ALA A 160 3.44 -24.50 -7.03
CA ALA A 160 2.60 -24.88 -5.91
C ALA A 160 1.27 -25.50 -6.35
N TYR A 161 0.60 -24.91 -7.36
CA TYR A 161 -0.63 -25.47 -7.91
C TYR A 161 -0.42 -26.86 -8.52
N TRP A 162 0.65 -27.01 -9.31
CA TRP A 162 0.97 -28.27 -9.99
C TRP A 162 1.45 -29.34 -9.01
N ALA A 163 2.07 -28.95 -7.88
CA ALA A 163 2.40 -29.86 -6.78
C ALA A 163 1.18 -30.31 -5.95
N GLY A 164 -0.02 -29.78 -6.23
CA GLY A 164 -1.24 -30.14 -5.51
C GLY A 164 -1.57 -29.24 -4.33
N VAL A 165 -0.83 -28.13 -4.11
CA VAL A 165 -1.17 -27.16 -3.03
C VAL A 165 -2.48 -26.47 -3.33
N ARG A 166 -3.35 -26.36 -2.33
CA ARG A 166 -4.68 -25.74 -2.44
C ARG A 166 -4.96 -24.82 -1.25
N ALA A 167 -5.86 -23.87 -1.44
CA ALA A 167 -6.39 -23.07 -0.33
C ALA A 167 -6.98 -23.97 0.76
N GLY A 168 -6.78 -23.59 2.02
CA GLY A 168 -7.17 -24.40 3.17
C GLY A 168 -6.10 -25.35 3.69
N MET A 169 -5.02 -25.62 2.95
CA MET A 169 -3.88 -26.36 3.45
C MET A 169 -3.07 -25.53 4.45
N VAL A 170 -2.44 -26.19 5.43
CA VAL A 170 -1.55 -25.56 6.41
C VAL A 170 -0.11 -25.90 6.06
N ILE A 171 0.77 -24.92 6.09
CA ILE A 171 2.21 -25.10 5.90
C ILE A 171 2.79 -25.68 7.18
N LYS A 172 3.34 -26.90 7.11
CA LYS A 172 3.95 -27.61 8.23
C LYS A 172 5.41 -27.24 8.42
N THR A 173 6.20 -27.34 7.35
CA THR A 173 7.63 -27.02 7.36
C THR A 173 8.05 -26.21 6.16
N ILE A 174 9.14 -25.46 6.30
CA ILE A 174 9.82 -24.68 5.27
C ILE A 174 11.32 -24.93 5.45
N ASN A 175 11.98 -25.57 4.45
CA ASN A 175 13.37 -26.02 4.55
C ASN A 175 13.65 -26.73 5.88
N ASP A 176 12.82 -27.75 6.20
CA ASP A 176 12.86 -28.57 7.41
C ASP A 176 12.60 -27.84 8.75
N GLU A 177 12.48 -26.51 8.76
CA GLU A 177 12.10 -25.74 9.96
C GLU A 177 10.56 -25.71 10.08
N PRO A 178 9.97 -25.90 11.29
CA PRO A 178 8.54 -25.71 11.49
C PRO A 178 8.09 -24.30 11.04
N ALA A 179 7.11 -24.24 10.13
CA ALA A 179 6.73 -23.00 9.44
C ALA A 179 6.31 -21.86 10.39
N LEU A 180 5.58 -22.20 11.45
CA LEU A 180 5.15 -21.23 12.46
C LEU A 180 6.32 -20.69 13.30
N THR A 181 7.32 -21.54 13.59
CA THR A 181 8.56 -21.14 14.30
C THR A 181 9.36 -20.15 13.44
N LEU A 182 9.61 -20.50 12.17
CA LEU A 182 10.24 -19.60 11.20
C LEU A 182 9.51 -18.27 11.11
N TYR A 183 8.18 -18.29 10.95
CA TYR A 183 7.37 -17.09 10.82
C TYR A 183 7.48 -16.17 12.06
N ARG A 184 7.37 -16.73 13.27
CA ARG A 184 7.50 -15.97 14.52
C ARG A 184 8.90 -15.37 14.68
N ARG A 185 9.94 -16.12 14.33
CA ARG A 185 11.31 -15.62 14.30
C ARG A 185 11.44 -14.45 13.32
N LEU A 186 10.94 -14.59 12.09
CA LEU A 186 10.97 -13.53 11.09
C LEU A 186 10.18 -12.26 11.53
N ILE A 187 9.07 -12.41 12.25
CA ILE A 187 8.37 -11.28 12.86
C ILE A 187 9.24 -10.58 13.91
N SER A 188 9.93 -11.33 14.76
CA SER A 188 10.78 -10.75 15.81
C SER A 188 11.96 -9.97 15.23
N GLU A 189 12.48 -10.42 14.11
CA GLU A 189 13.60 -9.81 13.38
C GLU A 189 13.16 -8.67 12.43
N ALA A 190 11.86 -8.61 12.09
CA ALA A 190 11.34 -7.61 11.15
C ALA A 190 11.46 -6.19 11.72
N ARG A 191 11.64 -5.23 10.81
CA ARG A 191 11.52 -3.80 11.15
C ARG A 191 10.17 -3.51 11.78
N ASP A 192 10.11 -2.54 12.69
CA ASP A 192 8.84 -2.04 13.21
C ASP A 192 8.04 -1.32 12.12
N SER A 193 6.74 -1.31 12.25
CA SER A 193 5.79 -0.75 11.29
C SER A 193 4.60 -0.14 12.02
N SER A 194 3.70 0.53 11.32
CA SER A 194 2.51 1.21 11.89
C SER A 194 1.67 0.31 12.79
N THR A 195 1.55 -0.96 12.44
CA THR A 195 0.78 -1.96 13.21
C THR A 195 1.48 -3.32 13.27
N ALA A 196 1.08 -4.16 14.21
CA ALA A 196 1.57 -5.54 14.30
C ALA A 196 1.30 -6.33 13.01
N TRP A 197 0.15 -6.10 12.37
CA TRP A 197 -0.16 -6.69 11.07
C TRP A 197 0.80 -6.24 9.97
N ALA A 198 1.05 -4.93 9.87
CA ALA A 198 1.99 -4.41 8.87
C ALA A 198 3.40 -4.99 9.05
N ARG A 199 3.82 -5.22 10.30
CA ARG A 199 5.08 -5.90 10.64
C ARG A 199 5.06 -7.36 10.20
N SER A 200 3.99 -8.11 10.52
CA SER A 200 3.88 -9.54 10.16
C SER A 200 3.83 -9.78 8.65
N ARG A 201 3.26 -8.86 7.87
CA ARG A 201 3.31 -8.89 6.39
C ARG A 201 4.74 -8.90 5.86
N GLY A 202 5.68 -8.24 6.54
CA GLY A 202 7.10 -8.29 6.21
C GLY A 202 7.65 -9.72 6.29
N ALA A 203 7.33 -10.45 7.36
CA ALA A 203 7.71 -11.84 7.54
C ALA A 203 7.09 -12.77 6.48
N LEU A 204 5.79 -12.61 6.18
CA LEU A 204 5.13 -13.38 5.12
C LEU A 204 5.79 -13.16 3.76
N ARG A 205 6.19 -11.92 3.44
CA ARG A 205 6.91 -11.61 2.20
C ARG A 205 8.32 -12.20 2.17
N LYS A 206 9.03 -12.27 3.30
CA LYS A 206 10.35 -12.93 3.38
C LYS A 206 10.24 -14.44 3.11
N ILE A 207 9.13 -15.07 3.51
CA ILE A 207 8.89 -16.51 3.23
C ILE A 207 8.58 -16.73 1.75
N SER A 208 7.61 -15.99 1.20
CA SER A 208 7.13 -16.21 -0.17
C SER A 208 8.06 -15.62 -1.23
N GLY A 209 8.62 -14.43 -0.97
CA GLY A 209 9.48 -13.69 -1.89
C GLY A 209 10.93 -14.10 -1.84
N GLY A 210 11.73 -13.59 -2.78
CA GLY A 210 13.17 -13.83 -2.86
C GLY A 210 13.67 -13.74 -4.28
N GLU A 211 14.89 -14.22 -4.53
CA GLU A 211 15.47 -14.26 -5.88
C GLU A 211 14.74 -15.27 -6.77
N ILE A 212 14.56 -14.88 -8.05
CA ILE A 212 14.02 -15.77 -9.07
C ILE A 212 14.86 -17.03 -9.12
N ASP A 213 14.19 -18.15 -9.42
CA ASP A 213 14.79 -19.48 -9.58
C ASP A 213 15.31 -20.12 -8.29
N THR A 214 15.28 -19.41 -7.16
CA THR A 214 15.58 -20.05 -5.87
C THR A 214 14.47 -21.03 -5.48
N LYS A 215 14.87 -22.14 -4.87
CA LYS A 215 13.97 -23.22 -4.47
C LYS A 215 13.73 -23.20 -2.97
N VAL A 216 12.55 -23.63 -2.57
CA VAL A 216 12.16 -23.78 -1.17
C VAL A 216 11.46 -25.12 -1.02
N ASP A 217 11.94 -25.95 -0.12
CA ASP A 217 11.30 -27.20 0.23
C ASP A 217 10.20 -26.93 1.26
N MET A 218 8.99 -27.36 0.96
CA MET A 218 7.82 -27.09 1.81
C MET A 218 6.96 -28.33 1.97
N THR A 219 6.47 -28.52 3.18
CA THR A 219 5.51 -29.55 3.50
C THR A 219 4.19 -28.92 3.88
N PHE A 220 3.11 -29.41 3.30
CA PHE A 220 1.75 -28.96 3.53
C PHE A 220 0.90 -30.12 4.07
N ILE A 221 -0.02 -29.81 4.97
CA ILE A 221 -1.03 -30.76 5.46
C ILE A 221 -2.42 -30.27 5.09
N ARG A 222 -3.33 -31.18 4.75
CA ARG A 222 -4.73 -30.84 4.57
C ARG A 222 -5.37 -30.57 5.93
N ALA A 223 -6.23 -29.59 5.99
CA ALA A 223 -6.95 -29.21 7.21
C ALA A 223 -8.31 -29.90 7.35
N ASP A 224 -8.51 -31.03 6.68
CA ASP A 224 -9.77 -31.78 6.67
C ASP A 224 -9.87 -32.66 7.91
N GLY A 225 -10.86 -32.38 8.74
CA GLY A 225 -11.36 -33.28 9.77
C GLY A 225 -11.36 -32.69 11.17
N GLU A 226 -12.51 -32.80 11.78
CA GLU A 226 -12.76 -32.49 13.20
C GLU A 226 -12.07 -33.51 14.16
N ASP A 227 -11.40 -34.55 13.63
CA ASP A 227 -10.80 -35.61 14.44
C ASP A 227 -9.29 -35.69 14.24
N ASN A 228 -8.56 -35.05 15.17
CA ASN A 228 -7.10 -35.02 15.24
C ASN A 228 -6.45 -36.38 15.54
N ARG A 229 -7.17 -37.51 15.48
CA ARG A 229 -6.67 -38.80 15.97
C ARG A 229 -6.25 -39.79 14.88
N GLU A 230 -6.56 -39.52 13.60
CA GLU A 230 -6.16 -40.37 12.46
C GLU A 230 -5.35 -39.64 11.39
N ALA A 231 -4.85 -38.43 11.67
CA ALA A 231 -4.12 -37.60 10.70
C ALA A 231 -2.63 -38.01 10.50
N ASP A 232 -2.21 -39.11 11.02
CA ASP A 232 -0.87 -39.63 10.75
C ASP A 232 -0.81 -40.21 9.32
N ASN A 233 -0.29 -39.38 8.38
CA ASN A 233 0.24 -39.71 7.05
C ASN A 233 -0.68 -39.71 5.80
N ALA A 234 -1.99 -39.51 5.88
CA ALA A 234 -2.82 -39.70 4.67
C ALA A 234 -2.90 -38.49 3.72
N HIS A 235 -2.46 -37.27 4.13
CA HIS A 235 -2.68 -36.05 3.33
C HIS A 235 -1.56 -35.01 3.42
N GLU A 236 -0.33 -35.45 3.53
CA GLU A 236 0.86 -34.59 3.53
C GLU A 236 1.39 -34.47 2.10
N ILE A 237 1.69 -33.24 1.65
CA ILE A 237 2.33 -32.96 0.37
C ILE A 237 3.67 -32.30 0.67
N THR A 238 4.75 -32.93 0.22
CA THR A 238 6.09 -32.30 0.22
C THR A 238 6.45 -31.92 -1.19
N ALA A 239 6.87 -30.66 -1.40
CA ALA A 239 7.21 -30.13 -2.71
C ALA A 239 8.39 -29.16 -2.62
N THR A 240 9.28 -29.24 -3.61
CA THR A 240 10.31 -28.24 -3.86
C THR A 240 9.71 -27.18 -4.78
N LEU A 241 9.39 -25.99 -4.26
CA LEU A 241 8.76 -24.91 -4.97
C LEU A 241 9.79 -23.89 -5.42
N LYS A 242 9.68 -23.43 -6.65
CA LYS A 242 10.58 -22.45 -7.25
C LYS A 242 9.93 -21.06 -7.22
N ARG A 243 10.71 -20.05 -6.82
CA ARG A 243 10.26 -18.65 -6.94
C ARG A 243 10.27 -18.23 -8.39
N ARG A 244 9.15 -17.69 -8.84
CA ARG A 244 8.95 -17.20 -10.20
C ARG A 244 8.48 -15.75 -10.18
N ALA A 245 8.69 -15.06 -11.29
CA ALA A 245 8.07 -13.76 -11.52
C ALA A 245 6.61 -13.96 -11.92
N PHE A 246 5.70 -13.35 -11.17
CA PHE A 246 4.28 -13.31 -11.51
C PHE A 246 3.89 -11.86 -11.84
N LYS A 247 3.42 -11.65 -13.06
CA LYS A 247 2.79 -10.37 -13.42
C LYS A 247 1.42 -10.31 -12.76
N THR A 248 1.22 -9.34 -11.92
CA THR A 248 -0.07 -9.10 -11.29
C THR A 248 -0.68 -7.85 -11.92
N PRO A 249 -1.49 -7.99 -12.98
CA PRO A 249 -2.17 -6.84 -13.56
C PRO A 249 -3.12 -6.23 -12.52
N PRO A 250 -3.38 -4.92 -12.59
CA PRO A 250 -4.36 -4.29 -11.72
C PRO A 250 -5.72 -4.97 -11.84
N ASP A 251 -6.23 -5.49 -10.71
CA ASP A 251 -7.53 -6.18 -10.64
C ASP A 251 -8.67 -5.15 -10.63
N PHE A 252 -9.66 -5.35 -11.52
CA PHE A 252 -10.87 -4.57 -11.56
C PHE A 252 -12.06 -5.46 -11.91
N ILE A 253 -13.04 -5.52 -11.01
CA ILE A 253 -14.28 -6.26 -11.18
C ILE A 253 -15.46 -5.31 -11.00
N GLN A 254 -16.38 -5.34 -11.96
CA GLN A 254 -17.63 -4.63 -11.93
C GLN A 254 -18.76 -5.59 -12.32
N ARG A 255 -19.78 -5.70 -11.50
CA ARG A 255 -20.96 -6.53 -11.81
C ARG A 255 -22.16 -6.13 -10.96
N VAL A 256 -23.35 -6.45 -11.44
CA VAL A 256 -24.55 -6.49 -10.61
C VAL A 256 -24.66 -7.91 -10.03
N LEU A 257 -24.78 -7.99 -8.70
CA LEU A 257 -24.93 -9.27 -8.00
C LEU A 257 -26.32 -9.88 -8.27
N PRO A 258 -26.52 -11.18 -8.07
CA PRO A 258 -27.87 -11.82 -8.17
C PRO A 258 -28.91 -11.16 -7.27
N SER A 259 -28.49 -10.52 -6.18
CA SER A 259 -29.33 -9.71 -5.29
C SER A 259 -29.77 -8.36 -5.87
N GLY A 260 -29.30 -7.97 -7.05
CA GLY A 260 -29.57 -6.69 -7.70
C GLY A 260 -28.66 -5.53 -7.25
N PHE A 261 -27.76 -5.73 -6.29
CA PHE A 261 -26.84 -4.71 -5.82
C PHE A 261 -25.62 -4.55 -6.73
N GLY A 262 -25.13 -3.31 -6.90
CA GLY A 262 -23.87 -3.05 -7.58
C GLY A 262 -22.68 -3.54 -6.76
N TYR A 263 -21.69 -4.12 -7.42
CA TYR A 263 -20.44 -4.57 -6.81
C TYR A 263 -19.25 -4.10 -7.64
N ILE A 264 -18.33 -3.37 -6.99
CA ILE A 264 -17.09 -2.89 -7.59
C ILE A 264 -15.94 -3.30 -6.68
N ARG A 265 -14.94 -3.97 -7.25
CA ARG A 265 -13.68 -4.32 -6.60
C ARG A 265 -12.52 -3.86 -7.45
N PHE A 266 -11.49 -3.33 -6.82
CA PHE A 266 -10.24 -2.97 -7.49
C PHE A 266 -9.05 -3.05 -6.54
N SER A 267 -7.87 -3.35 -7.11
CA SER A 267 -6.68 -3.64 -6.31
C SER A 267 -5.96 -2.41 -5.77
N ASN A 268 -6.01 -1.27 -6.49
CA ASN A 268 -5.27 -0.05 -6.15
C ASN A 268 -5.92 1.21 -6.71
N PHE A 269 -5.69 2.35 -6.07
CA PHE A 269 -6.04 3.67 -6.57
C PHE A 269 -4.94 4.17 -7.52
N ILE A 270 -4.96 3.73 -8.78
CA ILE A 270 -3.97 4.07 -9.81
C ILE A 270 -4.65 4.63 -11.06
N GLY A 271 -3.95 5.53 -11.77
CA GLY A 271 -4.52 6.25 -12.92
C GLY A 271 -5.06 5.34 -14.02
N SER A 272 -4.47 4.16 -14.25
CA SER A 272 -4.98 3.20 -15.24
C SER A 272 -6.37 2.62 -14.92
N LEU A 273 -6.79 2.66 -13.66
CA LEU A 273 -8.11 2.21 -13.20
C LEU A 273 -9.10 3.35 -12.95
N GLU A 274 -8.63 4.59 -12.77
CA GLU A 274 -9.45 5.74 -12.36
C GLU A 274 -10.71 5.90 -13.21
N GLY A 275 -10.56 6.04 -14.51
CA GLY A 275 -11.70 6.20 -15.42
C GLY A 275 -12.66 5.01 -15.45
N LYS A 276 -12.15 3.78 -15.22
CA LYS A 276 -12.99 2.59 -15.13
C LYS A 276 -13.83 2.60 -13.86
N ILE A 277 -13.24 2.92 -12.72
CA ILE A 277 -13.90 2.93 -11.42
C ILE A 277 -14.97 4.02 -11.35
N LEU A 278 -14.64 5.24 -11.79
CA LEU A 278 -15.60 6.35 -11.80
C LEU A 278 -16.81 6.06 -12.70
N ARG A 279 -16.58 5.51 -13.90
CA ARG A 279 -17.67 5.08 -14.80
C ARG A 279 -18.50 3.94 -14.21
N ALA A 280 -17.88 2.98 -13.52
CA ALA A 280 -18.60 1.87 -12.90
C ALA A 280 -19.65 2.36 -11.88
N VAL A 281 -19.33 3.39 -11.10
CA VAL A 281 -20.30 4.02 -10.18
C VAL A 281 -21.46 4.66 -10.96
N ASP A 282 -21.17 5.37 -12.05
CA ASP A 282 -22.19 6.03 -12.88
C ASP A 282 -23.09 5.01 -13.58
N GLU A 283 -22.55 3.93 -14.14
CA GLU A 283 -23.28 2.84 -14.80
C GLU A 283 -24.19 2.07 -13.83
N MET A 284 -23.79 1.97 -12.56
CA MET A 284 -24.58 1.31 -11.52
C MET A 284 -25.46 2.27 -10.71
N LYS A 285 -25.67 3.50 -11.19
CA LYS A 285 -26.41 4.56 -10.48
C LYS A 285 -27.85 4.15 -10.11
N THR A 286 -28.47 3.26 -10.87
CA THR A 286 -29.84 2.79 -10.66
C THR A 286 -29.95 1.58 -9.73
N THR A 287 -28.83 0.98 -9.31
CA THR A 287 -28.89 -0.15 -8.37
C THR A 287 -29.39 0.29 -7.00
N PRO A 288 -30.21 -0.53 -6.30
CA PRO A 288 -30.82 -0.17 -5.03
C PRO A 288 -29.84 -0.08 -3.86
N GLY A 289 -28.61 -0.53 -4.03
CA GLY A 289 -27.49 -0.46 -3.10
C GLY A 289 -26.20 -0.84 -3.80
N MET A 290 -25.04 -0.46 -3.22
CA MET A 290 -23.72 -0.72 -3.80
C MET A 290 -22.74 -1.22 -2.76
N ILE A 291 -21.85 -2.10 -3.19
CA ILE A 291 -20.71 -2.62 -2.41
C ILE A 291 -19.43 -2.21 -3.12
N ILE A 292 -18.56 -1.48 -2.43
CA ILE A 292 -17.19 -1.21 -2.85
C ILE A 292 -16.26 -2.15 -2.06
N ASP A 293 -15.61 -3.06 -2.73
CA ASP A 293 -14.72 -4.03 -2.09
C ASP A 293 -13.28 -3.57 -2.18
N LEU A 294 -12.76 -3.08 -1.06
CA LEU A 294 -11.37 -2.63 -0.88
C LEU A 294 -10.51 -3.65 -0.13
N ARG A 295 -10.99 -4.86 0.05
CA ARG A 295 -10.15 -5.92 0.64
C ARG A 295 -8.94 -6.17 -0.26
N ASN A 296 -7.75 -6.21 0.35
CA ASN A 296 -6.45 -6.32 -0.31
C ASN A 296 -6.10 -5.11 -1.23
N ASN A 297 -6.78 -3.98 -1.11
CA ASN A 297 -6.43 -2.75 -1.80
C ASN A 297 -5.40 -1.96 -0.98
N GLY A 298 -4.16 -1.90 -1.48
CA GLY A 298 -3.04 -1.26 -0.79
C GLY A 298 -3.05 0.28 -0.84
N GLY A 299 -4.08 0.90 -1.42
CA GLY A 299 -4.16 2.35 -1.56
C GLY A 299 -3.64 2.86 -2.90
N GLY A 300 -2.99 4.01 -2.89
CA GLY A 300 -2.46 4.70 -4.07
C GLY A 300 -2.77 6.20 -4.07
N SER A 301 -3.31 6.74 -5.16
CA SER A 301 -3.57 8.16 -5.34
C SER A 301 -4.63 8.69 -4.37
N LEU A 302 -4.25 9.68 -3.56
CA LEU A 302 -5.17 10.43 -2.70
C LEU A 302 -6.23 11.17 -3.52
N SER A 303 -5.80 11.84 -4.58
CA SER A 303 -6.71 12.59 -5.47
C SER A 303 -7.79 11.70 -6.09
N MET A 304 -7.42 10.50 -6.54
CA MET A 304 -8.39 9.53 -7.06
C MET A 304 -9.37 9.06 -5.97
N SER A 305 -8.88 8.83 -4.73
CA SER A 305 -9.73 8.49 -3.59
C SER A 305 -10.74 9.62 -3.31
N GLU A 306 -10.30 10.87 -3.29
CA GLU A 306 -11.16 12.05 -3.11
C GLU A 306 -12.19 12.19 -4.23
N GLN A 307 -11.79 12.01 -5.49
CA GLN A 307 -12.72 12.03 -6.62
C GLN A 307 -13.79 10.93 -6.50
N LEU A 308 -13.39 9.72 -6.10
CA LEU A 308 -14.35 8.63 -5.90
C LEU A 308 -15.30 8.91 -4.73
N ILE A 309 -14.81 9.52 -3.63
CA ILE A 309 -15.67 9.96 -2.51
C ILE A 309 -16.76 10.92 -3.00
N THR A 310 -16.44 11.86 -3.89
CA THR A 310 -17.42 12.84 -4.39
C THR A 310 -18.59 12.22 -5.13
N LYS A 311 -18.42 11.04 -5.74
CA LYS A 311 -19.51 10.27 -6.38
C LYS A 311 -20.61 9.86 -5.41
N PHE A 312 -20.33 9.84 -4.11
CA PHE A 312 -21.26 9.43 -3.07
C PHE A 312 -21.81 10.60 -2.23
N LEU A 313 -21.45 11.84 -2.54
CA LEU A 313 -21.81 13.03 -1.78
C LEU A 313 -22.79 13.91 -2.57
N SER A 314 -23.91 14.25 -1.94
CA SER A 314 -24.88 15.21 -2.53
C SER A 314 -24.45 16.65 -2.37
N ASP A 315 -23.78 16.97 -1.29
CA ASP A 315 -23.42 18.32 -0.90
C ASP A 315 -21.92 18.47 -0.68
N LYS A 316 -21.45 19.71 -0.73
CA LYS A 316 -20.06 20.06 -0.41
C LYS A 316 -19.79 19.76 1.07
N THR A 317 -18.67 19.11 1.34
CA THR A 317 -18.27 18.74 2.71
C THR A 317 -16.75 18.78 2.88
N LYS A 318 -16.29 18.79 4.11
CA LYS A 318 -14.86 18.69 4.41
C LYS A 318 -14.38 17.25 4.23
N GLY A 319 -13.23 17.12 3.60
CA GLY A 319 -12.51 15.85 3.47
C GLY A 319 -11.58 15.56 4.65
N THR A 320 -10.73 14.58 4.48
CA THR A 320 -9.69 14.23 5.44
C THR A 320 -8.62 15.33 5.49
N LYS A 321 -8.36 15.86 6.69
CA LYS A 321 -7.36 16.91 6.92
C LYS A 321 -5.95 16.31 6.80
N ILE A 322 -5.06 17.06 6.12
CA ILE A 322 -3.65 16.72 5.94
C ILE A 322 -2.81 17.50 6.95
N LEU A 323 -1.94 16.81 7.64
CA LEU A 323 -0.93 17.36 8.53
C LEU A 323 0.43 17.34 7.85
N THR A 324 1.18 18.42 7.93
CA THR A 324 2.56 18.53 7.46
C THR A 324 3.44 19.08 8.54
N ARG A 325 4.75 18.89 8.43
CA ARG A 325 5.72 19.37 9.42
C ARG A 325 5.60 20.85 9.72
N THR A 326 5.36 21.69 8.72
CA THR A 326 5.31 23.15 8.82
C THR A 326 3.91 23.70 8.99
N GLY A 327 2.88 22.87 8.91
CA GLY A 327 1.48 23.33 8.83
C GLY A 327 1.14 24.05 7.53
N LYS A 328 2.01 24.00 6.52
CA LYS A 328 1.80 24.59 5.20
C LYS A 328 1.66 23.49 4.16
N ALA A 329 0.84 23.72 3.14
CA ALA A 329 0.68 22.81 2.03
C ALA A 329 2.02 22.67 1.27
N PRO A 330 2.36 21.46 0.81
CA PRO A 330 3.47 21.28 -0.11
C PRO A 330 3.23 22.11 -1.37
N SER A 331 4.27 22.80 -1.83
CA SER A 331 4.19 23.68 -2.98
C SER A 331 5.27 23.35 -4.01
N LEU A 332 4.92 23.57 -5.27
CA LEU A 332 5.81 23.50 -6.41
C LEU A 332 5.62 24.79 -7.23
N PHE A 333 6.70 25.49 -7.57
CA PHE A 333 6.63 26.78 -8.25
C PHE A 333 5.69 27.77 -7.55
N PHE A 334 5.69 27.82 -6.21
CA PHE A 334 4.79 28.63 -5.37
C PHE A 334 3.30 28.29 -5.47
N ILE A 335 2.93 27.21 -6.19
CA ILE A 335 1.57 26.69 -6.29
C ILE A 335 1.43 25.53 -5.29
N GLU A 336 0.43 25.59 -4.43
CA GLU A 336 0.10 24.49 -3.54
C GLU A 336 -0.28 23.23 -4.34
N THR A 337 0.42 22.14 -4.12
CA THR A 337 0.19 20.86 -4.81
C THR A 337 -0.95 20.05 -4.20
N THR A 338 -1.33 20.40 -2.97
CA THR A 338 -2.47 19.80 -2.26
C THR A 338 -3.06 20.82 -1.28
N ARG A 339 -4.30 20.60 -0.85
CA ARG A 339 -4.97 21.40 0.18
C ARG A 339 -4.92 20.67 1.51
N LEU A 340 -4.51 21.36 2.59
CA LEU A 340 -4.46 20.74 3.93
C LEU A 340 -5.85 20.40 4.47
N GLU A 341 -6.87 21.17 4.11
CA GLU A 341 -8.26 20.92 4.45
C GLU A 341 -9.09 20.88 3.15
N PRO A 342 -9.08 19.72 2.44
CA PRO A 342 -9.76 19.62 1.17
C PRO A 342 -11.27 19.71 1.35
N GLU A 343 -11.90 20.42 0.43
CA GLU A 343 -13.35 20.46 0.28
C GLU A 343 -13.76 19.51 -0.84
N LEU A 344 -14.58 18.54 -0.49
CA LEU A 344 -15.12 17.55 -1.41
C LEU A 344 -16.42 18.08 -2.00
N ASN A 345 -16.45 18.28 -3.31
CA ASN A 345 -17.59 18.82 -4.02
C ASN A 345 -18.58 17.71 -4.38
N GLY A 346 -19.62 17.52 -3.57
CA GLY A 346 -20.74 16.66 -3.90
C GLY A 346 -21.64 17.25 -5.00
N SER A 347 -22.55 16.42 -5.53
CA SER A 347 -23.50 16.82 -6.58
C SER A 347 -24.86 16.19 -6.36
N LYS A 348 -25.88 16.99 -6.05
CA LYS A 348 -27.26 16.49 -5.88
C LYS A 348 -27.77 15.74 -7.11
N ALA A 349 -27.39 16.18 -8.31
CA ALA A 349 -27.81 15.56 -9.56
C ALA A 349 -27.09 14.25 -9.88
N ASN A 350 -25.81 14.13 -9.46
CA ASN A 350 -24.93 13.07 -9.92
C ASN A 350 -24.51 12.08 -8.82
N ALA A 351 -24.75 12.40 -7.55
CA ALA A 351 -24.37 11.50 -6.46
C ALA A 351 -25.14 10.18 -6.48
N TYR A 352 -24.44 9.10 -6.16
CA TYR A 352 -25.08 7.84 -5.78
C TYR A 352 -25.57 7.93 -4.34
N THR A 353 -26.88 8.02 -4.13
CA THR A 353 -27.49 8.27 -2.80
C THR A 353 -28.11 7.03 -2.16
N GLN A 354 -28.08 5.89 -2.84
CA GLN A 354 -28.57 4.62 -2.28
C GLN A 354 -27.61 4.08 -1.21
N PRO A 355 -28.02 3.13 -0.36
CA PRO A 355 -27.16 2.53 0.64
C PRO A 355 -25.84 2.04 0.07
N LEU A 356 -24.75 2.32 0.79
CA LEU A 356 -23.39 1.97 0.41
C LEU A 356 -22.72 1.15 1.51
N VAL A 357 -22.13 0.03 1.14
CA VAL A 357 -21.24 -0.76 1.99
C VAL A 357 -19.84 -0.73 1.41
N ILE A 358 -18.84 -0.64 2.27
CA ILE A 358 -17.43 -0.80 1.91
C ILE A 358 -16.91 -2.04 2.63
N LEU A 359 -16.31 -2.97 1.87
CA LEU A 359 -15.63 -4.13 2.44
C LEU A 359 -14.16 -3.81 2.66
N THR A 360 -13.67 -4.06 3.87
CA THR A 360 -12.27 -3.87 4.23
C THR A 360 -11.65 -5.12 4.85
N ASN A 361 -10.34 -5.19 4.84
CA ASN A 361 -9.55 -6.13 5.64
C ASN A 361 -8.20 -5.50 6.01
N GLN A 362 -7.41 -6.22 6.76
CA GLN A 362 -6.08 -5.80 7.22
C GLN A 362 -5.09 -5.41 6.11
N ASN A 363 -5.39 -5.68 4.84
CA ASN A 363 -4.60 -5.26 3.69
C ASN A 363 -5.17 -4.01 3.00
N SER A 364 -6.33 -3.50 3.44
CA SER A 364 -6.86 -2.21 3.01
C SER A 364 -6.02 -1.11 3.65
N ALA A 365 -5.29 -0.32 2.85
CA ALA A 365 -4.28 0.61 3.38
C ALA A 365 -4.30 1.96 2.65
N SER A 366 -3.75 3.00 3.30
CA SER A 366 -3.46 4.30 2.70
C SER A 366 -4.71 4.96 2.07
N ALA A 367 -4.76 5.24 0.76
CA ALA A 367 -5.91 5.84 0.09
C ALA A 367 -7.22 5.06 0.28
N SER A 368 -7.17 3.73 0.48
CA SER A 368 -8.34 2.92 0.87
C SER A 368 -8.86 3.30 2.24
N GLU A 369 -7.97 3.65 3.16
CA GLU A 369 -8.34 4.08 4.51
C GLU A 369 -8.91 5.50 4.49
N VAL A 370 -8.36 6.41 3.66
CA VAL A 370 -8.96 7.74 3.44
C VAL A 370 -10.38 7.60 2.92
N PHE A 371 -10.59 6.78 1.89
CA PHE A 371 -11.91 6.54 1.29
C PHE A 371 -12.91 5.99 2.33
N SER A 372 -12.52 4.92 3.01
CA SER A 372 -13.38 4.23 3.98
C SER A 372 -13.69 5.09 5.19
N ALA A 373 -12.66 5.68 5.83
CA ALA A 373 -12.82 6.48 7.02
C ALA A 373 -13.62 7.76 6.76
N THR A 374 -13.39 8.43 5.62
CA THR A 374 -14.12 9.64 5.26
C THR A 374 -15.61 9.35 5.09
N LEU A 375 -15.97 8.32 4.31
CA LEU A 375 -17.38 7.98 4.08
C LEU A 375 -18.07 7.41 5.33
N GLN A 376 -17.34 6.70 6.19
CA GLN A 376 -17.84 6.25 7.50
C GLN A 376 -18.12 7.45 8.42
N ASP A 377 -17.16 8.36 8.56
CA ASP A 377 -17.31 9.55 9.40
C ASP A 377 -18.46 10.47 8.95
N LEU A 378 -18.67 10.55 7.65
CA LEU A 378 -19.80 11.31 7.07
C LEU A 378 -21.14 10.56 7.22
N GLY A 379 -21.16 9.34 7.74
CA GLY A 379 -22.35 8.49 7.86
C GLY A 379 -22.90 8.05 6.50
N ARG A 380 -22.05 8.10 5.45
CA ARG A 380 -22.45 7.80 4.07
C ARG A 380 -22.32 6.32 3.73
N ALA A 381 -21.35 5.63 4.31
CA ALA A 381 -21.12 4.21 4.10
C ALA A 381 -21.07 3.45 5.43
N THR A 382 -21.42 2.16 5.36
CA THR A 382 -21.20 1.17 6.43
C THR A 382 -20.00 0.31 6.07
N ILE A 383 -19.06 0.16 6.98
CA ILE A 383 -17.86 -0.65 6.79
C ILE A 383 -18.12 -2.05 7.34
N ILE A 384 -17.92 -3.07 6.51
CA ILE A 384 -18.09 -4.49 6.88
C ILE A 384 -16.81 -5.25 6.56
N GLY A 385 -16.40 -6.15 7.43
CA GLY A 385 -15.22 -7.00 7.25
C GLY A 385 -14.20 -6.87 8.37
N GLY A 386 -12.92 -6.93 8.07
CA GLY A 386 -11.85 -6.77 9.05
C GLY A 386 -11.38 -5.31 9.16
N ARG A 387 -10.78 -4.98 10.31
CA ARG A 387 -10.09 -3.71 10.50
C ARG A 387 -9.04 -3.49 9.41
N SER A 388 -8.88 -2.26 8.92
CA SER A 388 -7.88 -1.91 7.91
C SER A 388 -6.46 -1.93 8.47
N CYS A 389 -5.46 -1.69 7.63
CA CYS A 389 -4.03 -1.77 7.95
C CYS A 389 -3.60 -0.87 9.12
N GLY A 390 -4.18 0.31 9.26
CA GLY A 390 -3.62 1.35 10.12
C GLY A 390 -2.31 1.89 9.56
N CYS A 391 -2.20 1.95 8.24
CA CYS A 391 -1.03 2.39 7.50
C CYS A 391 -1.43 3.60 6.65
N LEU A 392 -1.68 4.74 7.30
CA LEU A 392 -2.19 5.94 6.67
C LEU A 392 -1.29 7.13 6.92
N LEU A 393 -0.17 7.15 6.25
CA LEU A 393 0.68 8.32 6.07
C LEU A 393 0.91 8.55 4.58
N GLY A 394 1.48 9.68 4.21
CA GLY A 394 1.71 10.02 2.81
C GLY A 394 3.15 10.43 2.55
N TYR A 395 3.71 9.99 1.44
CA TYR A 395 5.00 10.39 0.93
C TYR A 395 4.88 10.91 -0.50
N MET A 396 5.79 11.80 -0.90
CA MET A 396 5.74 12.45 -2.21
C MET A 396 6.62 11.78 -3.27
N GLY A 397 7.04 10.55 -3.03
CA GLY A 397 7.92 9.78 -3.91
C GLY A 397 9.18 9.33 -3.22
N TYR A 398 10.10 8.77 -3.99
CA TYR A 398 11.36 8.23 -3.49
C TYR A 398 12.49 9.22 -3.68
N ALA A 399 13.33 9.37 -2.68
CA ALA A 399 14.59 10.13 -2.76
C ALA A 399 15.76 9.15 -2.92
N ASP A 400 16.66 9.42 -3.84
CA ASP A 400 17.84 8.58 -4.05
C ASP A 400 18.77 8.68 -2.84
N VAL A 401 19.31 7.54 -2.43
CA VAL A 401 20.22 7.38 -1.30
C VAL A 401 21.60 7.01 -1.82
N PRO A 402 22.69 7.60 -1.30
CA PRO A 402 24.05 7.17 -1.64
C PRO A 402 24.20 5.65 -1.57
N GLY A 403 24.87 5.05 -2.54
CA GLY A 403 24.95 3.59 -2.69
C GLY A 403 23.83 2.99 -3.57
N GLY A 404 22.97 3.81 -4.17
CA GLY A 404 21.98 3.41 -5.18
C GLY A 404 20.64 2.92 -4.63
N GLY A 405 20.43 3.02 -3.33
CA GLY A 405 19.11 2.74 -2.72
C GLY A 405 18.16 3.92 -2.82
N GLN A 406 16.95 3.75 -2.29
CA GLN A 406 15.93 4.80 -2.24
C GLN A 406 15.27 4.91 -0.87
N LEU A 407 14.92 6.14 -0.47
CA LEU A 407 14.19 6.46 0.76
C LEU A 407 12.80 6.98 0.39
N ALA A 408 11.76 6.33 0.88
CA ALA A 408 10.45 6.95 1.09
C ALA A 408 10.36 7.42 2.54
N TYR A 409 9.80 8.59 2.77
CA TYR A 409 9.55 9.11 4.12
C TYR A 409 8.23 9.87 4.15
N SER A 410 7.52 9.77 5.26
CA SER A 410 6.20 10.38 5.39
C SER A 410 6.29 11.88 5.57
N GLU A 411 5.70 12.62 4.65
CA GLU A 411 5.61 14.08 4.64
C GLU A 411 4.22 14.58 5.00
N MET A 412 3.24 13.66 5.01
CA MET A 412 1.84 13.96 5.32
C MET A 412 1.29 12.96 6.32
N GLY A 413 0.62 13.47 7.34
CA GLY A 413 -0.27 12.73 8.22
C GLY A 413 -1.73 13.06 7.90
N PHE A 414 -2.66 12.24 8.38
CA PHE A 414 -4.08 12.36 8.03
C PHE A 414 -4.96 12.30 9.27
N ILE A 415 -5.96 13.18 9.30
CA ILE A 415 -7.01 13.20 10.33
C ILE A 415 -8.37 13.20 9.61
N THR A 416 -9.24 12.28 9.99
CA THR A 416 -10.58 12.14 9.38
C THR A 416 -11.46 13.36 9.65
N PRO A 417 -12.58 13.53 8.93
CA PRO A 417 -13.50 14.67 9.16
C PRO A 417 -13.98 14.83 10.60
N LYS A 418 -14.09 13.73 11.35
CA LYS A 418 -14.46 13.76 12.78
C LYS A 418 -13.27 13.81 13.74
N GLY A 419 -12.06 14.04 13.23
CA GLY A 419 -10.87 14.22 14.06
C GLY A 419 -10.17 12.94 14.50
N LYS A 420 -10.48 11.78 13.90
CA LYS A 420 -9.82 10.51 14.24
C LYS A 420 -8.49 10.36 13.51
N ARG A 421 -7.52 9.77 14.18
CA ARG A 421 -6.28 9.28 13.57
C ARG A 421 -6.48 7.83 13.15
N VAL A 422 -6.14 7.51 11.90
CA VAL A 422 -6.21 6.15 11.37
C VAL A 422 -4.85 5.45 11.42
N GLU A 423 -3.76 6.22 11.29
CA GLU A 423 -2.39 5.69 11.39
C GLU A 423 -2.17 5.00 12.74
N GLY A 424 -1.67 3.77 12.70
CA GLY A 424 -1.44 2.92 13.86
C GLY A 424 -2.70 2.20 14.38
N GLU A 425 -3.90 2.61 13.98
CA GLU A 425 -5.17 2.07 14.49
C GLU A 425 -5.99 1.33 13.43
N GLY A 426 -6.01 1.85 12.20
CA GLY A 426 -6.88 1.38 11.13
C GLY A 426 -8.33 1.86 11.24
N VAL A 427 -9.06 1.69 10.15
CA VAL A 427 -10.52 1.90 10.12
C VAL A 427 -11.19 0.73 10.80
N THR A 428 -11.90 1.01 11.88
CA THR A 428 -12.70 0.00 12.60
C THR A 428 -13.99 -0.25 11.82
N PRO A 429 -14.30 -1.49 11.43
CA PRO A 429 -15.55 -1.80 10.75
C PRO A 429 -16.76 -1.61 11.66
N ASP A 430 -17.91 -1.24 11.08
CA ASP A 430 -19.20 -1.18 11.78
C ASP A 430 -19.76 -2.59 12.05
N VAL A 431 -19.40 -3.55 11.19
CA VAL A 431 -19.69 -4.98 11.35
C VAL A 431 -18.39 -5.75 11.15
N GLU A 432 -17.81 -6.25 12.24
CA GLU A 432 -16.55 -6.97 12.18
C GLU A 432 -16.74 -8.43 11.76
N LEU A 433 -16.09 -8.80 10.65
CA LEU A 433 -16.07 -10.15 10.10
C LEU A 433 -14.67 -10.46 9.57
N VAL A 434 -13.84 -11.00 10.44
CA VAL A 434 -12.48 -11.42 10.09
C VAL A 434 -12.55 -12.76 9.34
N LEU A 435 -11.68 -12.94 8.35
CA LEU A 435 -11.52 -14.19 7.62
C LEU A 435 -11.20 -15.32 8.61
N ALA A 436 -11.99 -16.40 8.56
CA ALA A 436 -11.80 -17.57 9.38
C ALA A 436 -11.40 -18.79 8.53
N LYS A 437 -10.80 -19.80 9.15
CA LYS A 437 -10.48 -21.09 8.51
C LYS A 437 -11.69 -21.67 7.78
N ALA A 438 -12.86 -21.67 8.42
CA ALA A 438 -14.09 -22.18 7.85
C ALA A 438 -14.49 -21.47 6.54
N ASP A 439 -14.21 -20.19 6.39
CA ASP A 439 -14.51 -19.44 5.16
C ASP A 439 -13.70 -19.99 3.97
N ILE A 440 -12.43 -20.28 4.21
CA ILE A 440 -11.53 -20.83 3.19
C ILE A 440 -11.95 -22.28 2.86
N MET A 441 -12.20 -23.10 3.87
CA MET A 441 -12.58 -24.50 3.71
C MET A 441 -13.91 -24.68 2.97
N LEU A 442 -14.88 -23.80 3.25
CA LEU A 442 -16.21 -23.83 2.64
C LEU A 442 -16.32 -22.96 1.37
N ASN A 443 -15.22 -22.32 0.97
CA ASN A 443 -15.19 -21.33 -0.12
C ASN A 443 -16.32 -20.29 0.01
N ARG A 444 -16.52 -19.75 1.23
CA ARG A 444 -17.54 -18.77 1.57
C ARG A 444 -16.96 -17.37 1.70
N ASP A 445 -17.73 -16.39 1.31
CA ASP A 445 -17.43 -14.97 1.54
C ASP A 445 -18.44 -14.37 2.51
N ARG A 446 -18.27 -14.65 3.82
CA ARG A 446 -19.19 -14.16 4.87
C ARG A 446 -19.30 -12.64 4.89
N ALA A 447 -18.24 -11.91 4.58
CA ALA A 447 -18.28 -10.46 4.57
C ALA A 447 -19.15 -9.93 3.41
N LEU A 448 -19.04 -10.53 2.22
CA LEU A 448 -19.91 -10.19 1.08
C LEU A 448 -21.36 -10.61 1.35
N GLU A 449 -21.60 -11.78 1.92
CA GLU A 449 -22.94 -12.27 2.30
C GLU A 449 -23.58 -11.28 3.31
N ALA A 450 -22.84 -10.85 4.33
CA ALA A 450 -23.33 -9.89 5.31
C ALA A 450 -23.62 -8.51 4.69
N ALA A 451 -22.77 -8.05 3.75
CA ALA A 451 -23.01 -6.81 3.02
C ALA A 451 -24.32 -6.86 2.20
N VAL A 452 -24.59 -7.97 1.52
CA VAL A 452 -25.83 -8.18 0.79
C VAL A 452 -27.03 -8.17 1.73
N THR A 453 -26.96 -8.90 2.84
CA THR A 453 -28.03 -8.94 3.87
C THR A 453 -28.28 -7.54 4.45
N PHE A 454 -27.23 -6.80 4.79
CA PHE A 454 -27.35 -5.44 5.29
C PHE A 454 -28.05 -4.52 4.30
N LEU A 455 -27.68 -4.58 3.02
CA LEU A 455 -28.30 -3.77 1.96
C LEU A 455 -29.77 -4.15 1.73
N GLN A 456 -30.13 -5.45 1.80
CA GLN A 456 -31.52 -5.91 1.73
C GLN A 456 -32.38 -5.27 2.84
N HIS A 457 -31.90 -5.29 4.08
CA HIS A 457 -32.61 -4.68 5.22
C HIS A 457 -32.75 -3.16 5.05
N LYS A 458 -31.68 -2.46 4.65
CA LYS A 458 -31.72 -0.99 4.44
C LYS A 458 -32.67 -0.59 3.32
N THR A 459 -32.70 -1.33 2.21
CA THR A 459 -33.57 -1.03 1.07
C THR A 459 -35.03 -1.35 1.38
N ALA A 460 -35.32 -2.42 2.11
CA ALA A 460 -36.68 -2.73 2.58
C ALA A 460 -37.21 -1.64 3.52
N ALA A 461 -36.43 -1.21 4.51
CA ALA A 461 -36.80 -0.14 5.44
C ALA A 461 -37.08 1.19 4.70
N LYS A 462 -36.27 1.53 3.67
CA LYS A 462 -36.48 2.73 2.85
C LYS A 462 -37.80 2.66 2.06
N LYS A 463 -38.16 1.50 1.49
CA LYS A 463 -39.43 1.30 0.77
C LYS A 463 -40.64 1.49 1.70
N LEU A 464 -40.59 0.95 2.92
CA LEU A 464 -41.65 1.08 3.92
C LEU A 464 -41.84 2.55 4.32
N ALA A 465 -40.75 3.29 4.55
CA ALA A 465 -40.81 4.70 4.91
C ALA A 465 -41.42 5.59 3.81
N THR A 466 -41.14 5.29 2.53
CA THR A 466 -41.73 6.03 1.39
C THR A 466 -43.20 5.70 1.19
N SER A 467 -43.62 4.46 1.38
CA SER A 467 -45.03 4.06 1.25
C SER A 467 -45.93 4.63 2.37
N SER A 468 -45.38 4.86 3.57
CA SER A 468 -46.13 5.48 4.69
C SER A 468 -46.35 6.98 4.51
N THR A 469 -45.49 7.68 3.75
CA THR A 469 -45.63 9.13 3.44
C THR A 469 -46.57 9.40 2.28
N ASP A 470 -46.74 8.48 1.34
CA ASP A 470 -47.69 8.60 0.22
C ASP A 470 -49.15 8.24 0.59
N GLY A 471 -49.34 7.46 1.67
CA GLY A 471 -50.67 7.15 2.20
C GLY A 471 -51.27 8.20 3.16
N ALA A 472 -50.51 9.27 3.47
CA ALA A 472 -50.91 10.34 4.40
C ALA A 472 -51.23 11.67 3.66
N LYS A 473 -51.33 11.64 2.34
CA LYS A 473 -51.88 12.73 1.50
C LYS A 473 -53.20 12.30 0.92
#